data_92c999c2f96df6ca6ae8074a52cdc3bc
#
_entry.id   92c999c2f96df6ca6ae8074a52cdc3bc
#
_cell.length_a   1.000
_cell.length_b   1.000
_cell.length_c   1.000
_cell.angle_alpha   90.00
_cell.angle_beta   90.00
_cell.angle_gamma   90.00
#
_symmetry.space_group_name_H-M   'P 1'
#
loop_
_entity.id
_entity.type
_entity.pdbx_description
1 polymer ?
#
loop_
_entity_poly.entity_id
_entity_poly.type
_entity_poly.pdbx_seq_one_letter_code
_entity_poly.pdbx_strand_id
1 'polypeptide(L)'
;MLKTRIIPCLDVADGRVVKGVNFVNLVDAGDPVEAAKAYDAAGADELCFLDIHASHENRGTMYDLVTRTAEQCYIPLTVGGGVRTHDDVRALLLAGADKVSFNSAAVANPDVVAAAADRFGSQCIVVAIDAKTVRPGTWEIFTHGGRIPTGIDAVDFARTVAAKGAGEILLTSMDRDGTRSGFNLPLTRAIADAVDIPVIASGGVGTLDHLVEGITEGHASAVLAASIFHFGDFTIREAKDHMAAAGIPMRLT
;
A
#
# COMPACT_ATOMS: atom_id res chain seq x y z
N MET A 1 21.24 -9.63 2.78
CA MET A 1 20.05 -9.86 1.98
C MET A 1 18.94 -9.00 2.54
N LEU A 2 18.19 -8.28 1.71
CA LEU A 2 17.04 -7.51 2.16
C LEU A 2 15.98 -8.47 2.73
N LYS A 3 15.31 -8.03 3.78
CA LYS A 3 14.22 -8.80 4.39
C LYS A 3 12.89 -8.45 3.72
N THR A 4 12.04 -9.43 3.52
CA THR A 4 10.67 -9.22 3.07
C THR A 4 9.84 -8.56 4.16
N ARG A 5 8.98 -7.63 3.80
CA ARG A 5 8.16 -6.86 4.73
C ARG A 5 6.71 -7.33 4.70
N ILE A 6 6.09 -7.43 5.86
CA ILE A 6 4.64 -7.55 6.04
C ILE A 6 4.11 -6.19 6.48
N ILE A 7 3.16 -5.67 5.71
CA ILE A 7 2.62 -4.31 5.86
C ILE A 7 1.10 -4.41 6.12
N PRO A 8 0.64 -4.28 7.37
CA PRO A 8 -0.78 -4.10 7.64
C PRO A 8 -1.28 -2.79 7.01
N CYS A 9 -2.48 -2.85 6.42
CA CYS A 9 -3.14 -1.68 5.83
C CYS A 9 -4.39 -1.31 6.62
N LEU A 10 -4.53 -0.04 6.95
CA LEU A 10 -5.69 0.54 7.59
C LEU A 10 -6.34 1.56 6.64
N ASP A 11 -7.53 1.23 6.17
CA ASP A 11 -8.38 2.18 5.47
C ASP A 11 -8.95 3.15 6.50
N VAL A 12 -8.74 4.44 6.28
CA VAL A 12 -9.18 5.50 7.19
C VAL A 12 -10.25 6.34 6.51
N ALA A 13 -11.32 6.59 7.23
CA ALA A 13 -12.36 7.53 6.85
C ALA A 13 -12.75 8.38 8.07
N ASP A 14 -12.75 9.70 7.93
CA ASP A 14 -13.10 10.64 8.99
C ASP A 14 -12.37 10.40 10.33
N GLY A 15 -11.09 10.00 10.25
CA GLY A 15 -10.25 9.72 11.41
C GLY A 15 -10.50 8.38 12.11
N ARG A 16 -11.28 7.49 11.52
CA ARG A 16 -11.58 6.14 12.02
C ARG A 16 -11.10 5.07 11.06
N VAL A 17 -10.66 3.94 11.58
CA VAL A 17 -10.44 2.76 10.74
C VAL A 17 -11.78 2.25 10.25
N VAL A 18 -11.86 1.99 8.95
CA VAL A 18 -13.07 1.43 8.35
C VAL A 18 -12.72 0.18 7.54
N LYS A 19 -13.69 -0.71 7.40
CA LYS A 19 -13.58 -1.91 6.57
C LYS A 19 -14.82 -2.08 5.71
N GLY A 20 -14.60 -2.44 4.44
CA GLY A 20 -15.65 -2.76 3.49
C GLY A 20 -15.09 -3.60 2.35
N VAL A 21 -15.96 -4.22 1.56
CA VAL A 21 -15.59 -4.89 0.32
C VAL A 21 -15.68 -3.87 -0.82
N ASN A 22 -14.62 -3.70 -1.59
CA ASN A 22 -14.55 -2.71 -2.69
C ASN A 22 -14.95 -1.28 -2.23
N PHE A 23 -14.54 -0.87 -1.01
CA PHE A 23 -14.84 0.44 -0.42
C PHE A 23 -16.35 0.76 -0.28
N VAL A 24 -17.22 -0.24 -0.23
CA VAL A 24 -18.65 -0.08 0.03
C VAL A 24 -19.07 -0.78 1.32
N ASN A 25 -20.20 -0.33 1.91
CA ASN A 25 -20.70 -0.84 3.19
C ASN A 25 -19.65 -0.80 4.31
N LEU A 26 -19.02 0.37 4.46
CA LEU A 26 -17.96 0.56 5.44
C LEU A 26 -18.49 0.37 6.86
N VAL A 27 -17.76 -0.41 7.64
CA VAL A 27 -18.00 -0.64 9.06
C VAL A 27 -16.83 -0.04 9.84
N ASP A 28 -17.15 0.70 10.92
CA ASP A 28 -16.15 1.23 11.85
C ASP A 28 -15.39 0.08 12.51
N ALA A 29 -14.08 0.12 12.44
CA ALA A 29 -13.19 -0.92 12.94
C ALA A 29 -12.22 -0.40 14.02
N GLY A 30 -12.43 0.79 14.56
CA GLY A 30 -11.73 1.28 15.74
C GLY A 30 -10.86 2.52 15.54
N ASP A 31 -10.04 2.80 16.55
CA ASP A 31 -9.09 3.92 16.55
C ASP A 31 -7.82 3.53 15.77
N PRO A 32 -7.41 4.32 14.77
CA PRO A 32 -6.22 4.03 13.98
C PRO A 32 -4.91 4.03 14.78
N VAL A 33 -4.80 4.87 15.82
CA VAL A 33 -3.59 4.96 16.65
C VAL A 33 -3.44 3.69 17.48
N GLU A 34 -4.52 3.22 18.09
CA GLU A 34 -4.50 1.98 18.88
C GLU A 34 -4.23 0.75 17.98
N ALA A 35 -4.78 0.73 16.77
CA ALA A 35 -4.47 -0.31 15.80
C ALA A 35 -2.99 -0.29 15.38
N ALA A 36 -2.43 0.90 15.13
CA ALA A 36 -1.01 1.07 14.79
C ALA A 36 -0.09 0.56 15.90
N LYS A 37 -0.37 0.90 17.15
CA LYS A 37 0.37 0.40 18.33
C LYS A 37 0.32 -1.12 18.43
N ALA A 38 -0.86 -1.71 18.19
CA ALA A 38 -1.03 -3.15 18.25
C ALA A 38 -0.21 -3.86 17.15
N TYR A 39 -0.16 -3.31 15.93
CA TYR A 39 0.65 -3.85 14.83
C TYR A 39 2.15 -3.68 15.06
N ASP A 40 2.60 -2.54 15.59
CA ASP A 40 3.99 -2.32 15.98
C ASP A 40 4.41 -3.34 17.04
N ALA A 41 3.64 -3.48 18.12
CA ALA A 41 3.88 -4.48 19.17
C ALA A 41 3.82 -5.92 18.66
N ALA A 42 3.00 -6.22 17.65
CA ALA A 42 2.95 -7.53 17.00
C ALA A 42 4.12 -7.79 16.05
N GLY A 43 4.99 -6.79 15.82
CA GLY A 43 6.19 -6.91 15.01
C GLY A 43 5.95 -6.76 13.51
N ALA A 44 4.97 -5.98 13.07
CA ALA A 44 4.85 -5.57 11.67
C ALA A 44 6.12 -4.85 11.20
N ASP A 45 6.40 -4.88 9.90
CA ASP A 45 7.62 -4.26 9.36
C ASP A 45 7.40 -2.81 8.94
N GLU A 46 6.20 -2.48 8.55
CA GLU A 46 5.71 -1.14 8.19
C GLU A 46 4.20 -1.09 8.44
N LEU A 47 3.63 0.11 8.38
CA LEU A 47 2.19 0.35 8.44
C LEU A 47 1.76 1.22 7.26
N CYS A 48 0.58 0.98 6.71
CA CYS A 48 0.00 1.79 5.66
C CYS A 48 -1.35 2.36 6.09
N PHE A 49 -1.52 3.69 6.00
CA PHE A 49 -2.80 4.38 6.10
C PHE A 49 -3.27 4.82 4.72
N LEU A 50 -4.48 4.46 4.35
CA LEU A 50 -5.13 4.93 3.13
C LEU A 50 -6.38 5.73 3.48
N ASP A 51 -6.34 7.05 3.27
CA ASP A 51 -7.52 7.90 3.38
C ASP A 51 -8.43 7.66 2.16
N ILE A 52 -9.51 6.93 2.37
CA ILE A 52 -10.46 6.57 1.32
C ILE A 52 -11.56 7.62 1.10
N HIS A 53 -11.68 8.60 2.00
CA HIS A 53 -12.60 9.75 1.91
C HIS A 53 -11.86 11.06 1.67
N ALA A 54 -10.63 11.03 1.15
CA ALA A 54 -9.77 12.20 0.98
C ALA A 54 -10.45 13.36 0.25
N SER A 55 -11.23 14.15 0.98
CA SER A 55 -11.76 15.43 0.55
C SER A 55 -10.84 16.56 1.01
N HIS A 56 -10.96 17.73 0.39
CA HIS A 56 -10.15 18.89 0.78
C HIS A 56 -10.47 19.36 2.21
N GLU A 57 -11.66 19.05 2.71
CA GLU A 57 -12.16 19.48 4.02
C GLU A 57 -11.65 18.61 5.19
N ASN A 58 -11.28 17.34 4.94
CA ASN A 58 -10.87 16.38 5.96
C ASN A 58 -9.35 16.22 6.14
N ARG A 59 -8.53 16.98 5.42
CA ARG A 59 -7.05 16.86 5.47
C ARG A 59 -6.46 17.16 6.85
N GLY A 60 -7.03 18.11 7.57
CA GLY A 60 -6.59 18.44 8.94
C GLY A 60 -6.67 17.24 9.88
N THR A 61 -7.73 16.45 9.76
CA THR A 61 -7.94 15.24 10.56
C THR A 61 -6.87 14.18 10.25
N MET A 62 -6.47 14.01 8.97
CA MET A 62 -5.43 13.07 8.60
C MET A 62 -4.06 13.49 9.13
N TYR A 63 -3.69 14.77 9.06
CA TYR A 63 -2.40 15.25 9.61
C TYR A 63 -2.32 15.06 11.13
N ASP A 64 -3.39 15.36 11.86
CA ASP A 64 -3.47 15.11 13.30
C ASP A 64 -3.34 13.61 13.62
N LEU A 65 -4.04 12.78 12.88
CA LEU A 65 -3.95 11.33 13.02
C LEU A 65 -2.52 10.81 12.79
N VAL A 66 -1.86 11.26 11.72
CA VAL A 66 -0.47 10.88 11.41
C VAL A 66 0.46 11.30 12.54
N THR A 67 0.31 12.53 13.06
CA THR A 67 1.13 13.02 14.18
C THR A 67 0.95 12.16 15.42
N ARG A 68 -0.29 11.90 15.84
CA ARG A 68 -0.58 11.06 17.01
C ARG A 68 -0.08 9.62 16.85
N THR A 69 -0.11 9.10 15.62
CA THR A 69 0.41 7.76 15.32
C THR A 69 1.93 7.73 15.40
N ALA A 70 2.62 8.69 14.78
CA ALA A 70 4.07 8.77 14.78
C ALA A 70 4.67 8.96 16.18
N GLU A 71 3.93 9.56 17.11
CA GLU A 71 4.33 9.67 18.51
C GLU A 71 4.31 8.33 19.28
N GLN A 72 3.62 7.31 18.77
CA GLN A 72 3.35 6.07 19.50
C GLN A 72 3.69 4.79 18.72
N CYS A 73 4.05 4.91 17.44
CA CYS A 73 4.37 3.81 16.55
C CYS A 73 5.77 4.04 15.95
N TYR A 74 6.66 3.06 16.06
CA TYR A 74 8.07 3.20 15.71
C TYR A 74 8.48 2.43 14.44
N ILE A 75 7.53 1.74 13.80
CA ILE A 75 7.72 1.17 12.47
C ILE A 75 7.38 2.22 11.40
N PRO A 76 8.01 2.16 10.21
CA PRO A 76 7.73 3.12 9.14
C PRO A 76 6.26 3.22 8.79
N LEU A 77 5.76 4.45 8.65
CA LEU A 77 4.38 4.76 8.31
C LEU A 77 4.29 5.32 6.89
N THR A 78 3.59 4.60 6.02
CA THR A 78 3.19 5.07 4.69
C THR A 78 1.79 5.67 4.76
N VAL A 79 1.60 6.87 4.21
CA VAL A 79 0.29 7.54 4.16
C VAL A 79 -0.09 7.82 2.72
N GLY A 80 -1.28 7.36 2.32
CA GLY A 80 -1.87 7.59 1.00
C GLY A 80 -3.30 8.10 1.10
N GLY A 81 -3.85 8.46 -0.07
CA GLY A 81 -5.17 9.05 -0.19
C GLY A 81 -5.12 10.58 -0.31
N GLY A 82 -5.70 11.11 -1.38
CA GLY A 82 -5.84 12.53 -1.63
C GLY A 82 -4.56 13.35 -1.84
N VAL A 83 -3.39 12.73 -1.90
CA VAL A 83 -2.12 13.41 -2.16
C VAL A 83 -2.04 13.85 -3.62
N ARG A 84 -1.83 15.16 -3.85
CA ARG A 84 -1.86 15.78 -5.19
C ARG A 84 -0.63 16.59 -5.51
N THR A 85 -0.01 17.19 -4.51
CA THR A 85 1.05 18.17 -4.68
C THR A 85 2.25 17.85 -3.78
N HIS A 86 3.40 18.44 -4.10
CA HIS A 86 4.58 18.37 -3.24
C HIS A 86 4.37 19.02 -1.86
N ASP A 87 3.42 19.98 -1.75
CA ASP A 87 3.09 20.58 -0.45
C ASP A 87 2.28 19.60 0.43
N ASP A 88 1.42 18.76 -0.17
CA ASP A 88 0.78 17.66 0.55
C ASP A 88 1.81 16.66 1.07
N VAL A 89 2.80 16.30 0.24
CA VAL A 89 3.91 15.42 0.66
C VAL A 89 4.65 16.04 1.84
N ARG A 90 5.04 17.31 1.72
CA ARG A 90 5.74 18.03 2.79
C ARG A 90 4.94 18.03 4.09
N ALA A 91 3.64 18.29 4.02
CA ALA A 91 2.77 18.33 5.19
C ALA A 91 2.68 16.97 5.90
N LEU A 92 2.54 15.88 5.14
CA LEU A 92 2.49 14.51 5.68
C LEU A 92 3.84 14.09 6.30
N LEU A 93 4.96 14.38 5.63
CA LEU A 93 6.29 14.09 6.18
C LEU A 93 6.55 14.89 7.46
N LEU A 94 6.15 16.17 7.52
CA LEU A 94 6.25 16.98 8.74
C LEU A 94 5.31 16.49 9.87
N ALA A 95 4.18 15.89 9.51
CA ALA A 95 3.30 15.27 10.49
C ALA A 95 3.84 13.95 11.05
N GLY A 96 4.90 13.37 10.44
CA GLY A 96 5.58 12.16 10.92
C GLY A 96 5.43 10.93 10.04
N ALA A 97 4.86 11.06 8.83
CA ALA A 97 4.90 9.98 7.85
C ALA A 97 6.34 9.75 7.35
N ASP A 98 6.75 8.49 7.17
CA ASP A 98 8.03 8.13 6.55
C ASP A 98 7.93 8.09 5.04
N LYS A 99 6.77 7.69 4.53
CA LYS A 99 6.48 7.57 3.10
C LYS A 99 5.12 8.17 2.77
N VAL A 100 5.00 8.71 1.57
CA VAL A 100 3.75 9.29 1.06
C VAL A 100 3.41 8.65 -0.29
N SER A 101 2.15 8.25 -0.45
CA SER A 101 1.69 7.53 -1.63
C SER A 101 0.83 8.41 -2.53
N PHE A 102 1.28 8.57 -3.78
CA PHE A 102 0.49 9.13 -4.88
C PHE A 102 -0.33 8.02 -5.58
N ASN A 103 -1.53 8.34 -6.02
CA ASN A 103 -2.36 7.50 -6.89
C ASN A 103 -2.84 8.34 -8.09
N SER A 104 -4.08 8.79 -8.10
CA SER A 104 -4.70 9.50 -9.24
C SER A 104 -3.92 10.73 -9.72
N ALA A 105 -3.21 11.42 -8.84
CA ALA A 105 -2.39 12.57 -9.21
C ALA A 105 -1.19 12.16 -10.08
N ALA A 106 -0.53 11.04 -9.75
CA ALA A 106 0.57 10.50 -10.55
C ALA A 106 0.08 10.00 -11.91
N VAL A 107 -1.13 9.44 -11.98
CA VAL A 107 -1.75 9.02 -13.25
C VAL A 107 -2.07 10.22 -14.13
N ALA A 108 -2.62 11.29 -13.54
CA ALA A 108 -2.94 12.52 -14.27
C ALA A 108 -1.70 13.26 -14.75
N ASN A 109 -0.64 13.29 -13.96
CA ASN A 109 0.63 13.93 -14.28
C ASN A 109 1.81 13.24 -13.56
N PRO A 110 2.54 12.31 -14.22
CA PRO A 110 3.69 11.63 -13.62
C PRO A 110 4.82 12.58 -13.18
N ASP A 111 4.90 13.81 -13.66
CA ASP A 111 5.93 14.76 -13.26
C ASP A 111 5.81 15.19 -11.79
N VAL A 112 4.65 15.01 -11.16
CA VAL A 112 4.50 15.24 -9.71
C VAL A 112 5.37 14.29 -8.90
N VAL A 113 5.59 13.07 -9.40
CA VAL A 113 6.48 12.08 -8.78
C VAL A 113 7.93 12.56 -8.85
N ALA A 114 8.38 13.01 -10.02
CA ALA A 114 9.74 13.54 -10.20
C ALA A 114 10.00 14.77 -9.30
N ALA A 115 9.09 15.73 -9.28
CA ALA A 115 9.21 16.91 -8.45
C ALA A 115 9.26 16.60 -6.94
N ALA A 116 8.49 15.59 -6.51
CA ALA A 116 8.51 15.15 -5.12
C ALA A 116 9.80 14.36 -4.80
N ALA A 117 10.24 13.46 -5.68
CA ALA A 117 11.48 12.69 -5.51
C ALA A 117 12.71 13.57 -5.47
N ASP A 118 12.80 14.57 -6.34
CA ASP A 118 13.90 15.55 -6.36
C ASP A 118 13.98 16.36 -5.07
N ARG A 119 12.83 16.67 -4.47
CA ARG A 119 12.75 17.55 -3.29
C ARG A 119 12.92 16.80 -1.97
N PHE A 120 12.36 15.61 -1.87
CA PHE A 120 12.26 14.85 -0.61
C PHE A 120 13.06 13.55 -0.61
N GLY A 121 13.53 13.11 -1.77
CA GLY A 121 14.20 11.83 -1.98
C GLY A 121 13.21 10.73 -2.40
N SER A 122 13.64 9.87 -3.31
CA SER A 122 12.82 8.74 -3.82
C SER A 122 12.33 7.81 -2.71
N GLN A 123 13.12 7.62 -1.65
CA GLN A 123 12.83 6.67 -0.58
C GLN A 123 11.53 6.95 0.18
N CYS A 124 11.00 8.17 0.15
CA CYS A 124 9.72 8.51 0.77
C CYS A 124 8.56 8.63 -0.23
N ILE A 125 8.79 8.35 -1.51
CA ILE A 125 7.76 8.48 -2.56
C ILE A 125 7.30 7.09 -3.00
N VAL A 126 6.04 6.77 -2.69
CA VAL A 126 5.35 5.56 -3.15
C VAL A 126 4.37 5.94 -4.25
N VAL A 127 4.23 5.12 -5.29
CA VAL A 127 3.15 5.27 -6.27
C VAL A 127 2.20 4.07 -6.15
N ALA A 128 0.95 4.35 -5.80
CA ALA A 128 -0.10 3.35 -5.78
C ALA A 128 -0.69 3.16 -7.18
N ILE A 129 -0.78 1.91 -7.60
CA ILE A 129 -1.35 1.48 -8.88
C ILE A 129 -2.51 0.55 -8.62
N ASP A 130 -3.72 1.00 -8.92
CA ASP A 130 -4.93 0.17 -8.88
C ASP A 130 -5.16 -0.39 -10.29
N ALA A 131 -4.92 -1.69 -10.48
CA ALA A 131 -4.95 -2.33 -11.79
C ALA A 131 -6.05 -3.38 -11.89
N LYS A 132 -6.68 -3.46 -13.07
CA LYS A 132 -7.71 -4.44 -13.40
C LYS A 132 -7.37 -5.15 -14.69
N THR A 133 -7.62 -6.46 -14.75
CA THR A 133 -7.45 -7.26 -15.95
C THR A 133 -8.49 -6.86 -17.00
N VAL A 134 -8.04 -6.45 -18.18
CA VAL A 134 -8.89 -6.10 -19.32
C VAL A 134 -8.84 -7.17 -20.42
N ARG A 135 -7.73 -7.89 -20.51
CA ARG A 135 -7.53 -9.06 -21.37
C ARG A 135 -6.50 -9.99 -20.70
N PRO A 136 -6.43 -11.27 -21.07
CA PRO A 136 -5.36 -12.15 -20.58
C PRO A 136 -3.97 -11.51 -20.79
N GLY A 137 -3.21 -11.33 -19.69
CA GLY A 137 -1.89 -10.72 -19.70
C GLY A 137 -1.84 -9.21 -19.95
N THR A 138 -2.98 -8.50 -19.82
CA THR A 138 -3.05 -7.04 -19.99
C THR A 138 -3.87 -6.42 -18.87
N TRP A 139 -3.33 -5.42 -18.22
CA TRP A 139 -3.96 -4.75 -17.08
C TRP A 139 -4.01 -3.25 -17.30
N GLU A 140 -5.15 -2.67 -17.03
CA GLU A 140 -5.42 -1.24 -17.13
C GLU A 140 -5.46 -0.60 -15.75
N ILE A 141 -4.93 0.62 -15.64
CA ILE A 141 -5.00 1.41 -14.42
C ILE A 141 -6.38 2.05 -14.28
N PHE A 142 -6.88 2.02 -13.06
CA PHE A 142 -8.07 2.75 -12.65
C PHE A 142 -7.72 3.82 -11.62
N THR A 143 -8.50 4.89 -11.58
CA THR A 143 -8.34 5.99 -10.64
C THR A 143 -9.60 6.22 -9.82
N HIS A 144 -9.54 7.16 -8.85
CA HIS A 144 -10.68 7.54 -8.01
C HIS A 144 -11.29 6.34 -7.25
N GLY A 145 -10.44 5.54 -6.61
CA GLY A 145 -10.88 4.33 -5.89
C GLY A 145 -11.45 3.27 -6.83
N GLY A 146 -10.83 3.08 -7.99
CA GLY A 146 -11.20 2.05 -8.95
C GLY A 146 -12.42 2.37 -9.82
N ARG A 147 -12.91 3.60 -9.83
CA ARG A 147 -14.15 3.98 -10.52
C ARG A 147 -13.96 4.41 -11.97
N ILE A 148 -12.79 4.96 -12.32
CA ILE A 148 -12.54 5.57 -13.62
C ILE A 148 -11.43 4.81 -14.34
N PRO A 149 -11.74 4.10 -15.46
CA PRO A 149 -10.72 3.50 -16.32
C PRO A 149 -9.92 4.61 -17.02
N THR A 150 -8.63 4.38 -17.25
CA THR A 150 -7.73 5.40 -17.81
C THR A 150 -7.25 5.09 -19.22
N GLY A 151 -7.39 3.85 -19.68
CA GLY A 151 -6.79 3.36 -20.93
C GLY A 151 -5.27 3.15 -20.83
N ILE A 152 -4.65 3.32 -19.66
CA ILE A 152 -3.20 3.24 -19.46
C ILE A 152 -2.85 1.81 -19.05
N ASP A 153 -1.86 1.21 -19.73
CA ASP A 153 -1.29 -0.08 -19.35
C ASP A 153 -0.53 0.03 -18.02
N ALA A 154 -0.80 -0.90 -17.10
CA ALA A 154 -0.24 -0.85 -15.75
C ALA A 154 1.28 -1.10 -15.72
N VAL A 155 1.82 -1.94 -16.61
CA VAL A 155 3.25 -2.25 -16.68
C VAL A 155 4.02 -1.06 -17.26
N ASP A 156 3.50 -0.43 -18.31
CA ASP A 156 4.12 0.75 -18.91
C ASP A 156 4.10 1.95 -17.97
N PHE A 157 3.03 2.10 -17.21
CA PHE A 157 2.96 3.14 -16.19
C PHE A 157 3.93 2.88 -15.03
N ALA A 158 4.07 1.63 -14.58
CA ALA A 158 5.03 1.27 -13.55
C ALA A 158 6.47 1.66 -13.97
N ARG A 159 6.86 1.37 -15.22
CA ARG A 159 8.14 1.83 -15.79
C ARG A 159 8.26 3.35 -15.80
N THR A 160 7.19 4.03 -16.17
CA THR A 160 7.15 5.50 -16.22
C THR A 160 7.40 6.11 -14.86
N VAL A 161 6.69 5.67 -13.82
CA VAL A 161 6.85 6.25 -12.48
C VAL A 161 8.17 5.87 -11.82
N ALA A 162 8.70 4.67 -12.09
CA ALA A 162 10.03 4.27 -11.67
C ALA A 162 11.10 5.18 -12.29
N ALA A 163 11.02 5.45 -13.59
CA ALA A 163 11.91 6.39 -14.28
C ALA A 163 11.76 7.84 -13.79
N LYS A 164 10.60 8.22 -13.24
CA LYS A 164 10.33 9.52 -12.63
C LYS A 164 10.80 9.61 -11.17
N GLY A 165 11.41 8.57 -10.62
CA GLY A 165 12.00 8.61 -9.28
C GLY A 165 11.08 8.11 -8.16
N ALA A 166 10.01 7.38 -8.47
CA ALA A 166 9.31 6.64 -7.44
C ALA A 166 10.28 5.70 -6.72
N GLY A 167 10.22 5.65 -5.40
CA GLY A 167 11.05 4.76 -4.59
C GLY A 167 10.42 3.38 -4.41
N GLU A 168 9.10 3.27 -4.58
CA GLU A 168 8.36 2.04 -4.37
C GLU A 168 7.00 2.08 -5.10
N ILE A 169 6.50 0.92 -5.51
CA ILE A 169 5.16 0.75 -6.08
C ILE A 169 4.27 -0.03 -5.11
N LEU A 170 3.11 0.52 -4.75
CA LEU A 170 2.04 -0.20 -4.08
C LEU A 170 1.02 -0.67 -5.13
N LEU A 171 1.06 -1.96 -5.46
CA LEU A 171 0.25 -2.55 -6.52
C LEU A 171 -0.97 -3.25 -5.97
N THR A 172 -2.16 -2.73 -6.25
CA THR A 172 -3.43 -3.36 -5.87
C THR A 172 -4.13 -3.96 -7.09
N SER A 173 -4.38 -5.28 -7.03
CA SER A 173 -5.26 -5.93 -8.00
C SER A 173 -6.71 -5.73 -7.63
N MET A 174 -7.43 -4.95 -8.41
CA MET A 174 -8.87 -4.71 -8.22
C MET A 174 -9.73 -5.96 -8.43
N ASP A 175 -9.25 -6.91 -9.26
CA ASP A 175 -9.94 -8.19 -9.49
C ASP A 175 -9.88 -9.10 -8.25
N ARG A 176 -8.91 -8.88 -7.37
CA ARG A 176 -8.65 -9.72 -6.20
C ARG A 176 -8.99 -9.04 -4.88
N ASP A 177 -9.03 -7.71 -4.86
CA ASP A 177 -9.25 -6.97 -3.62
C ASP A 177 -10.58 -7.35 -2.96
N GLY A 178 -10.53 -7.66 -1.67
CA GLY A 178 -11.66 -8.14 -0.86
C GLY A 178 -12.10 -9.59 -1.13
N THR A 179 -11.57 -10.30 -2.13
CA THR A 179 -12.03 -11.65 -2.52
C THR A 179 -11.47 -12.79 -1.67
N ARG A 180 -10.34 -12.57 -0.99
CA ARG A 180 -9.59 -13.58 -0.21
C ARG A 180 -9.07 -14.77 -1.05
N SER A 181 -8.96 -14.61 -2.37
CA SER A 181 -8.59 -15.67 -3.33
C SER A 181 -7.12 -15.61 -3.80
N GLY A 182 -6.27 -14.89 -3.08
CA GLY A 182 -4.85 -14.68 -3.37
C GLY A 182 -4.59 -13.47 -4.27
N PHE A 183 -3.32 -13.09 -4.34
CA PHE A 183 -2.86 -12.01 -5.22
C PHE A 183 -3.08 -12.34 -6.71
N ASN A 184 -3.11 -11.32 -7.56
CA ASN A 184 -3.00 -11.52 -8.99
C ASN A 184 -1.51 -11.72 -9.34
N LEU A 185 -1.02 -12.95 -9.18
CA LEU A 185 0.39 -13.29 -9.35
C LEU A 185 0.94 -12.91 -10.74
N PRO A 186 0.21 -13.16 -11.87
CA PRO A 186 0.68 -12.71 -13.18
C PRO A 186 0.87 -11.19 -13.28
N LEU A 187 -0.03 -10.40 -12.72
CA LEU A 187 0.07 -8.93 -12.68
C LEU A 187 1.26 -8.50 -11.83
N THR A 188 1.35 -9.04 -10.59
CA THR A 188 2.41 -8.69 -9.65
C THR A 188 3.77 -8.98 -10.24
N ARG A 189 3.95 -10.17 -10.83
CA ARG A 189 5.19 -10.56 -11.49
C ARG A 189 5.52 -9.68 -12.68
N ALA A 190 4.55 -9.39 -13.54
CA ALA A 190 4.77 -8.56 -14.72
C ALA A 190 5.30 -7.16 -14.37
N ILE A 191 4.80 -6.58 -13.27
CA ILE A 191 5.28 -5.28 -12.79
C ILE A 191 6.61 -5.43 -12.05
N ALA A 192 6.75 -6.40 -11.15
CA ALA A 192 7.99 -6.60 -10.40
C ALA A 192 9.20 -6.88 -11.30
N ASP A 193 8.99 -7.64 -12.37
CA ASP A 193 10.06 -7.95 -13.36
C ASP A 193 10.33 -6.77 -14.33
N ALA A 194 9.46 -5.76 -14.36
CA ALA A 194 9.56 -4.62 -15.28
C ALA A 194 10.27 -3.40 -14.69
N VAL A 195 10.50 -3.37 -13.37
CA VAL A 195 11.08 -2.23 -12.64
C VAL A 195 12.17 -2.69 -11.67
N ASP A 196 13.12 -1.80 -11.38
CA ASP A 196 14.22 -2.06 -10.43
C ASP A 196 13.91 -1.57 -8.99
N ILE A 197 12.72 -0.98 -8.78
CA ILE A 197 12.28 -0.51 -7.46
C ILE A 197 11.37 -1.54 -6.78
N PRO A 198 11.31 -1.56 -5.43
CA PRO A 198 10.45 -2.47 -4.70
C PRO A 198 8.98 -2.39 -5.12
N VAL A 199 8.33 -3.56 -5.21
CA VAL A 199 6.88 -3.68 -5.45
C VAL A 199 6.23 -4.33 -4.24
N ILE A 200 5.19 -3.70 -3.71
CA ILE A 200 4.34 -4.21 -2.63
C ILE A 200 3.12 -4.85 -3.29
N ALA A 201 2.91 -6.14 -3.08
CA ALA A 201 1.70 -6.83 -3.54
C ALA A 201 0.52 -6.54 -2.61
N SER A 202 -0.62 -6.14 -3.17
CA SER A 202 -1.86 -5.81 -2.46
C SER A 202 -3.10 -6.37 -3.17
N GLY A 203 -4.12 -6.69 -2.37
CA GLY A 203 -5.44 -7.16 -2.82
C GLY A 203 -5.55 -8.68 -2.95
N GLY A 204 -6.45 -9.28 -2.16
CA GLY A 204 -6.85 -10.67 -2.29
C GLY A 204 -6.32 -11.65 -1.24
N VAL A 205 -5.53 -11.22 -0.27
CA VAL A 205 -4.97 -12.12 0.74
C VAL A 205 -6.08 -12.74 1.60
N GLY A 206 -6.08 -14.08 1.69
CA GLY A 206 -7.03 -14.84 2.50
C GLY A 206 -6.37 -15.92 3.35
N THR A 207 -5.15 -16.36 3.00
CA THR A 207 -4.38 -17.38 3.71
C THR A 207 -2.92 -16.97 3.84
N LEU A 208 -2.16 -17.66 4.70
CA LEU A 208 -0.71 -17.43 4.84
C LEU A 208 0.07 -17.86 3.59
N ASP A 209 -0.41 -18.88 2.87
CA ASP A 209 0.21 -19.34 1.62
C ASP A 209 0.17 -18.23 0.54
N HIS A 210 -0.90 -17.45 0.48
CA HIS A 210 -0.99 -16.32 -0.45
C HIS A 210 0.14 -15.28 -0.22
N LEU A 211 0.60 -15.10 1.03
CA LEU A 211 1.74 -14.22 1.32
C LEU A 211 3.04 -14.79 0.76
N VAL A 212 3.23 -16.11 0.86
CA VAL A 212 4.37 -16.83 0.27
C VAL A 212 4.35 -16.70 -1.25
N GLU A 213 3.22 -17.00 -1.90
CA GLU A 213 3.04 -16.94 -3.34
C GLU A 213 3.32 -15.52 -3.90
N GLY A 214 2.89 -14.48 -3.18
CA GLY A 214 3.16 -13.08 -3.57
C GLY A 214 4.65 -12.76 -3.72
N ILE A 215 5.49 -13.40 -2.91
CA ILE A 215 6.95 -13.23 -2.96
C ILE A 215 7.59 -14.21 -3.94
N THR A 216 7.27 -15.50 -3.85
CA THR A 216 7.96 -16.55 -4.63
C THR A 216 7.54 -16.61 -6.08
N GLU A 217 6.26 -16.36 -6.37
CA GLU A 217 5.69 -16.41 -7.71
C GLU A 217 5.40 -15.00 -8.27
N GLY A 218 4.95 -14.09 -7.41
CA GLY A 218 4.68 -12.70 -7.76
C GLY A 218 5.93 -11.81 -7.85
N HIS A 219 7.08 -12.26 -7.32
CA HIS A 219 8.35 -11.51 -7.23
C HIS A 219 8.24 -10.18 -6.47
N ALA A 220 7.21 -10.02 -5.64
CA ALA A 220 7.08 -8.83 -4.81
C ALA A 220 8.18 -8.75 -3.74
N SER A 221 8.53 -7.53 -3.33
CA SER A 221 9.50 -7.25 -2.25
C SER A 221 8.82 -7.14 -0.88
N ALA A 222 7.51 -6.95 -0.87
CA ALA A 222 6.69 -6.84 0.33
C ALA A 222 5.25 -7.28 0.03
N VAL A 223 4.52 -7.62 1.07
CA VAL A 223 3.09 -7.96 1.00
C VAL A 223 2.30 -7.05 1.92
N LEU A 224 1.20 -6.51 1.38
CA LEU A 224 0.26 -5.69 2.13
C LEU A 224 -1.04 -6.47 2.30
N ALA A 225 -1.52 -6.54 3.53
CA ALA A 225 -2.77 -7.21 3.87
C ALA A 225 -3.54 -6.42 4.94
N ALA A 226 -4.85 -6.50 4.88
CA ALA A 226 -5.74 -5.80 5.80
C ALA A 226 -6.60 -6.80 6.60
N SER A 227 -7.59 -7.41 5.96
CA SER A 227 -8.64 -8.17 6.63
C SER A 227 -8.15 -9.36 7.45
N ILE A 228 -7.17 -10.12 6.96
CA ILE A 228 -6.66 -11.31 7.67
C ILE A 228 -6.03 -10.97 9.03
N PHE A 229 -5.42 -9.79 9.13
CA PHE A 229 -4.83 -9.29 10.38
C PHE A 229 -5.86 -8.55 11.22
N HIS A 230 -6.68 -7.72 10.58
CA HIS A 230 -7.63 -6.85 11.26
C HIS A 230 -8.76 -7.64 11.95
N PHE A 231 -9.25 -8.72 11.32
CA PHE A 231 -10.25 -9.59 11.93
C PHE A 231 -9.65 -10.70 12.81
N GLY A 232 -8.31 -10.75 12.92
CA GLY A 232 -7.63 -11.70 13.78
C GLY A 232 -7.64 -13.15 13.26
N ASP A 233 -7.82 -13.33 11.93
CA ASP A 233 -7.70 -14.66 11.32
C ASP A 233 -6.28 -15.22 11.51
N PHE A 234 -5.27 -14.34 11.43
CA PHE A 234 -3.87 -14.63 11.66
C PHE A 234 -3.18 -13.46 12.36
N THR A 235 -2.15 -13.76 13.14
CA THR A 235 -1.24 -12.76 13.71
C THR A 235 -0.09 -12.44 12.76
N ILE A 236 0.54 -11.28 12.92
CA ILE A 236 1.77 -10.93 12.19
C ILE A 236 2.87 -11.95 12.45
N ARG A 237 2.98 -12.47 13.67
CA ARG A 237 3.97 -13.47 14.04
C ARG A 237 3.77 -14.78 13.29
N GLU A 238 2.55 -15.31 13.23
CA GLU A 238 2.23 -16.52 12.47
C GLU A 238 2.56 -16.35 10.99
N ALA A 239 2.22 -15.19 10.41
CA ALA A 239 2.54 -14.87 9.02
C ALA A 239 4.06 -14.86 8.77
N LYS A 240 4.85 -14.23 9.64
CA LYS A 240 6.30 -14.21 9.54
C LYS A 240 6.94 -15.60 9.70
N ASP A 241 6.48 -16.37 10.67
CA ASP A 241 6.98 -17.73 10.91
C ASP A 241 6.65 -18.65 9.72
N HIS A 242 5.45 -18.54 9.14
CA HIS A 242 5.04 -19.30 7.96
C HIS A 242 5.90 -18.95 6.72
N MET A 243 6.08 -17.66 6.44
CA MET A 243 6.94 -17.19 5.33
C MET A 243 8.40 -17.60 5.54
N ALA A 244 8.91 -17.52 6.77
CA ALA A 244 10.28 -17.96 7.08
C ALA A 244 10.45 -19.47 6.88
N ALA A 245 9.46 -20.27 7.26
CA ALA A 245 9.46 -21.73 7.03
C ALA A 245 9.47 -22.08 5.52
N ALA A 246 8.89 -21.23 4.68
CA ALA A 246 8.97 -21.32 3.22
C ALA A 246 10.30 -20.81 2.63
N GLY A 247 11.29 -20.44 3.47
CA GLY A 247 12.62 -19.97 3.05
C GLY A 247 12.71 -18.50 2.70
N ILE A 248 11.66 -17.70 2.94
CA ILE A 248 11.66 -16.26 2.68
C ILE A 248 12.41 -15.55 3.82
N PRO A 249 13.36 -14.64 3.52
CA PRO A 249 14.08 -13.89 4.52
C PRO A 249 13.18 -12.91 5.28
N MET A 250 12.85 -13.21 6.54
CA MET A 250 11.98 -12.39 7.40
C MET A 250 12.75 -11.74 8.55
N ARG A 251 12.21 -10.63 9.08
CA ARG A 251 12.61 -10.03 10.36
C ARG A 251 11.76 -10.67 11.46
N LEU A 252 12.33 -11.57 12.26
CA LEU A 252 11.62 -12.33 13.29
C LEU A 252 11.69 -11.71 14.70
N THR A 253 12.40 -10.60 14.85
CA THR A 253 12.59 -9.87 16.12
C THR A 253 12.15 -8.43 15.94
#